data_c80b1d43a3e0abce4f1c7f515c98b990
#
_entry.id   c80b1d43a3e0abce4f1c7f515c98b990
#
_cell.length_a   1.000
_cell.length_b   1.000
_cell.length_c   1.000
_cell.angle_alpha   90.00
_cell.angle_beta   90.00
_cell.angle_gamma   90.00
#
_symmetry.space_group_name_H-M   'P 1'
#
loop_
_entity.id
_entity.type
_entity.pdbx_description
1 polymer ?
#
loop_
_entity_poly.entity_id
_entity_poly.type
_entity_poly.pdbx_seq_one_letter_code
_entity_poly.pdbx_strand_id
1 'polypeptide(L)'
;PAAGIGLFDLNVIAADTNQANYASWRTIVTMTSSNAGGIDVAGITELDNILVGSSAASWDLNIRNSNIEVTGSLTGAGFVYWFAKLTQKMILSSSGEVKY
;
A
#
# COMPACT_ATOMS: atom_id res chain seq x y z
N PRO A 1 14.71 15.21 -7.01
CA PRO A 1 15.08 14.26 -5.96
C PRO A 1 16.17 13.32 -6.42
N ALA A 2 17.03 12.92 -5.48
CA ALA A 2 18.06 11.96 -5.76
C ALA A 2 17.46 10.56 -5.98
N ALA A 3 18.15 9.74 -6.76
CA ALA A 3 17.80 8.33 -6.88
C ALA A 3 17.92 7.62 -5.52
N GLY A 4 17.07 6.67 -5.26
CA GLY A 4 17.09 5.94 -4.00
C GLY A 4 16.15 4.77 -3.96
N ILE A 5 16.18 4.07 -2.83
CA ILE A 5 15.31 2.93 -2.55
C ILE A 5 14.63 3.22 -1.21
N GLY A 6 13.32 3.09 -1.17
CA GLY A 6 12.53 3.27 0.04
C GLY A 6 11.82 1.98 0.45
N LEU A 7 11.79 1.74 1.75
CA LEU A 7 11.07 0.64 2.38
C LEU A 7 9.90 1.21 3.17
N PHE A 8 8.70 0.72 2.91
CA PHE A 8 7.46 1.25 3.49
C PHE A 8 6.59 0.11 4.01
N ASP A 9 5.87 0.39 5.10
CA ASP A 9 4.75 -0.45 5.51
C ASP A 9 3.47 0.11 4.91
N LEU A 10 2.67 -0.74 4.30
CA LEU A 10 1.34 -0.41 3.83
C LEU A 10 0.33 -1.30 4.53
N ASN A 11 -0.57 -0.70 5.28
CA ASN A 11 -1.66 -1.38 5.95
C ASN A 11 -2.98 -0.94 5.33
N VAL A 12 -3.81 -1.91 4.98
CA VAL A 12 -5.10 -1.65 4.33
C VAL A 12 -6.17 -2.38 5.10
N ILE A 13 -7.27 -1.69 5.40
CA ILE A 13 -8.47 -2.32 5.98
C ILE A 13 -9.69 -1.91 5.18
N ALA A 14 -10.66 -2.81 5.12
CA ALA A 14 -11.95 -2.55 4.50
C ALA A 14 -13.04 -3.25 5.29
N ALA A 15 -14.21 -2.63 5.40
CA ALA A 15 -15.36 -3.23 6.05
C ALA A 15 -16.64 -2.65 5.44
N ASP A 16 -17.71 -3.48 5.39
CA ASP A 16 -19.03 -2.97 5.06
C ASP A 16 -19.71 -2.34 6.29
N THR A 17 -20.83 -1.66 6.09
CA THR A 17 -21.54 -0.96 7.17
C THR A 17 -22.02 -1.89 8.28
N ASN A 18 -22.29 -3.15 7.98
CA ASN A 18 -22.75 -4.12 8.95
C ASN A 18 -21.59 -4.88 9.62
N GLN A 19 -20.36 -4.64 9.15
CA GLN A 19 -19.17 -5.36 9.62
C GLN A 19 -19.29 -6.89 9.49
N ALA A 20 -20.15 -7.34 8.60
CA ALA A 20 -20.31 -8.77 8.29
C ALA A 20 -19.24 -9.23 7.29
N ASN A 21 -18.77 -8.31 6.46
CA ASN A 21 -17.67 -8.53 5.52
C ASN A 21 -16.56 -7.53 5.84
N TYR A 22 -15.36 -8.04 6.09
CA TYR A 22 -14.21 -7.16 6.33
C TYR A 22 -12.92 -7.86 5.92
N ALA A 23 -11.92 -7.06 5.68
CA ALA A 23 -10.61 -7.54 5.28
C ALA A 23 -9.52 -6.62 5.82
N SER A 24 -8.36 -7.18 6.05
CA SER A 24 -7.18 -6.40 6.40
C SER A 24 -5.93 -7.02 5.79
N TRP A 25 -4.98 -6.17 5.45
CA TRP A 25 -3.68 -6.59 4.90
C TRP A 25 -2.57 -5.81 5.56
N ARG A 26 -1.47 -6.52 5.86
CA ARG A 26 -0.19 -5.94 6.26
C ARG A 26 0.82 -6.27 5.18
N THR A 27 1.45 -5.24 4.64
CA THR A 27 2.26 -5.37 3.44
C THR A 27 3.52 -4.54 3.56
N ILE A 28 4.61 -5.06 3.01
CA ILE A 28 5.86 -4.29 2.83
C ILE A 28 5.97 -3.92 1.37
N VAL A 29 6.24 -2.65 1.10
CA VAL A 29 6.40 -2.11 -0.24
C VAL A 29 7.81 -1.55 -0.39
N THR A 30 8.49 -1.95 -1.45
CA THR A 30 9.77 -1.38 -1.84
C THR A 30 9.54 -0.49 -3.05
N MET A 31 9.96 0.75 -2.95
CA MET A 31 9.86 1.73 -4.05
C MET A 31 11.23 2.25 -4.41
N THR A 32 11.41 2.56 -5.68
CA THR A 32 12.63 3.18 -6.19
C THR A 32 12.30 4.54 -6.78
N SER A 33 13.26 5.45 -6.74
CA SER A 33 13.18 6.74 -7.42
C SER A 33 14.37 6.93 -8.32
N SER A 34 14.17 7.67 -9.40
CA SER A 34 15.23 8.05 -10.32
C SER A 34 15.66 9.48 -10.09
N ASN A 35 16.84 9.86 -10.63
CA ASN A 35 17.32 11.25 -10.60
C ASN A 35 16.36 12.20 -11.33
N ALA A 36 15.56 11.69 -12.24
CA ALA A 36 14.56 12.48 -12.97
C ALA A 36 13.27 12.68 -12.16
N GLY A 37 13.17 12.12 -10.94
CA GLY A 37 12.01 12.25 -10.07
C GLY A 37 10.94 11.20 -10.27
N GLY A 38 11.18 10.20 -11.13
CA GLY A 38 10.24 9.09 -11.31
C GLY A 38 10.23 8.17 -10.09
N ILE A 39 9.05 7.67 -9.74
CA ILE A 39 8.87 6.74 -8.63
C ILE A 39 8.26 5.45 -9.20
N ASP A 40 8.84 4.31 -8.84
CA ASP A 40 8.33 3.00 -9.23
C ASP A 40 8.17 2.10 -8.01
N VAL A 41 7.17 1.23 -8.05
CA VAL A 41 7.02 0.16 -7.08
C VAL A 41 7.88 -1.01 -7.55
N ALA A 42 8.94 -1.31 -6.80
CA ALA A 42 9.85 -2.40 -7.13
C ALA A 42 9.33 -3.75 -6.68
N GLY A 43 8.57 -3.78 -5.58
CA GLY A 43 7.99 -5.02 -5.08
C GLY A 43 7.01 -4.80 -3.95
N ILE A 44 6.08 -5.74 -3.83
CA ILE A 44 5.07 -5.77 -2.78
C ILE A 44 5.09 -7.15 -2.16
N THR A 45 5.27 -7.23 -0.84
CA THR A 45 5.23 -8.49 -0.11
C THR A 45 4.14 -8.42 0.94
N GLU A 46 3.12 -9.25 0.79
CA GLU A 46 2.07 -9.39 1.78
C GLU A 46 2.57 -10.22 2.95
N LEU A 47 2.52 -9.65 4.15
CA LEU A 47 2.96 -10.32 5.37
C LEU A 47 1.82 -11.10 6.02
N ASP A 48 0.60 -10.53 5.94
CA ASP A 48 -0.56 -11.10 6.60
C ASP A 48 -1.83 -10.55 5.96
N ASN A 49 -2.88 -11.37 5.92
CA ASN A 49 -4.20 -10.92 5.52
C ASN A 49 -5.27 -11.63 6.32
N ILE A 50 -6.39 -10.95 6.50
CA ILE A 50 -7.60 -11.52 7.10
C ILE A 50 -8.76 -11.16 6.17
N LEU A 51 -9.56 -12.15 5.82
CA LEU A 51 -10.74 -11.96 4.98
C LEU A 51 -11.91 -12.70 5.61
N VAL A 52 -12.95 -11.96 5.99
CA VAL A 52 -14.12 -12.51 6.66
C VAL A 52 -15.38 -12.09 5.92
N GLY A 53 -16.24 -13.05 5.65
CA GLY A 53 -17.56 -12.86 5.04
C GLY A 53 -17.55 -12.72 3.52
N SER A 54 -16.63 -11.97 2.96
CA SER A 54 -16.49 -11.78 1.51
C SER A 54 -15.43 -12.70 0.96
N SER A 55 -15.72 -13.37 -0.15
CA SER A 55 -14.75 -14.18 -0.87
C SER A 55 -13.97 -13.38 -1.91
N ALA A 56 -14.31 -12.11 -2.12
CA ALA A 56 -13.75 -11.29 -3.18
C ALA A 56 -13.33 -9.92 -2.65
N ALA A 57 -12.21 -9.86 -1.97
CA ALA A 57 -11.60 -8.61 -1.56
C ALA A 57 -10.21 -8.49 -2.17
N SER A 58 -9.91 -7.35 -2.73
CA SER A 58 -8.61 -7.08 -3.34
C SER A 58 -8.27 -5.60 -3.27
N TRP A 59 -6.98 -5.29 -3.39
CA TRP A 59 -6.52 -3.92 -3.51
C TRP A 59 -5.28 -3.89 -4.41
N ASP A 60 -5.01 -2.72 -4.97
CA ASP A 60 -3.84 -2.45 -5.80
C ASP A 60 -3.19 -1.15 -5.40
N LEU A 61 -1.88 -1.10 -5.53
CA LEU A 61 -1.07 0.09 -5.34
C LEU A 61 -0.56 0.57 -6.70
N ASN A 62 -0.88 1.81 -7.04
CA ASN A 62 -0.49 2.41 -8.31
C ASN A 62 0.20 3.75 -8.11
N ILE A 63 1.08 4.09 -9.05
CA ILE A 63 1.69 5.41 -9.12
C ILE A 63 1.07 6.15 -10.31
N ARG A 64 0.47 7.30 -10.05
CA ARG A 64 -0.11 8.14 -11.09
C ARG A 64 0.29 9.59 -10.86
N ASN A 65 0.91 10.23 -11.86
CA ASN A 65 1.34 11.63 -11.79
C ASN A 65 2.15 11.93 -10.51
N SER A 66 3.06 11.03 -10.15
CA SER A 66 3.87 11.10 -8.93
C SER A 66 3.08 10.96 -7.63
N ASN A 67 1.82 10.58 -7.70
CA ASN A 67 0.99 10.27 -6.55
C ASN A 67 0.86 8.76 -6.37
N ILE A 68 0.80 8.35 -5.11
CA ILE A 68 0.56 6.94 -4.75
C ILE A 68 -0.93 6.77 -4.52
N GLU A 69 -1.54 5.83 -5.25
CA GLU A 69 -2.95 5.51 -5.14
C GLU A 69 -3.13 4.07 -4.68
N VAL A 70 -4.02 3.86 -3.71
CA VAL A 70 -4.47 2.54 -3.32
C VAL A 70 -5.93 2.41 -3.72
N THR A 71 -6.22 1.41 -4.55
CA THR A 71 -7.58 1.11 -4.98
C THR A 71 -7.99 -0.25 -4.48
N GLY A 72 -9.26 -0.45 -4.18
CA GLY A 72 -9.71 -1.70 -3.63
C GLY A 72 -11.13 -2.05 -4.01
N SER A 73 -11.47 -3.32 -3.81
CA SER A 73 -12.79 -3.88 -4.05
C SER A 73 -13.13 -4.86 -2.93
N LEU A 74 -14.32 -4.71 -2.37
CA LEU A 74 -14.87 -5.62 -1.37
C LEU A 74 -16.36 -5.79 -1.63
N THR A 75 -16.82 -7.03 -1.78
CA THR A 75 -18.24 -7.33 -1.86
C THR A 75 -18.82 -7.29 -0.45
N GLY A 76 -19.83 -6.48 -0.23
CA GLY A 76 -20.46 -6.33 1.07
C GLY A 76 -21.85 -5.74 0.99
N ALA A 77 -22.54 -5.67 2.14
CA ALA A 77 -23.86 -5.07 2.27
C ALA A 77 -23.74 -3.61 2.70
N GLY A 78 -24.53 -2.75 2.06
CA GLY A 78 -24.48 -1.30 2.31
C GLY A 78 -23.21 -0.66 1.72
N PHE A 79 -22.71 0.36 2.40
CA PHE A 79 -21.48 1.03 1.98
C PHE A 79 -20.26 0.25 2.43
N VAL A 80 -19.21 0.33 1.64
CA VAL A 80 -17.91 -0.25 1.99
C VAL A 80 -16.94 0.89 2.30
N TYR A 81 -16.30 0.80 3.45
CA TYR A 81 -15.32 1.78 3.91
C TYR A 81 -13.92 1.21 3.77
N TRP A 82 -13.00 2.03 3.27
CA TRP A 82 -11.60 1.68 3.09
C TRP A 82 -10.70 2.64 3.83
N PHE A 83 -9.65 2.10 4.41
CA PHE A 83 -8.58 2.90 4.98
C PHE A 83 -7.24 2.27 4.63
N ALA A 84 -6.32 3.08 4.13
CA ALA A 84 -4.96 2.65 3.84
C ALA A 84 -3.98 3.62 4.48
N LYS A 85 -2.93 3.08 5.10
CA LYS A 85 -1.86 3.87 5.71
C LYS A 85 -0.53 3.38 5.20
N LEU A 86 0.23 4.29 4.61
CA LEU A 86 1.59 4.06 4.14
C LEU A 86 2.55 4.73 5.11
N THR A 87 3.46 3.96 5.69
CA THR A 87 4.44 4.46 6.66
C THR A 87 5.84 4.22 6.13
N GLN A 88 6.63 5.27 6.02
CA GLN A 88 8.03 5.15 5.66
C GLN A 88 8.80 4.49 6.79
N LYS A 89 9.56 3.45 6.46
CA LYS A 89 10.46 2.79 7.39
C LYS A 89 11.89 3.26 7.20
N MET A 90 12.35 3.30 5.97
CA MET A 90 13.76 3.58 5.66
C MET A 90 13.89 4.06 4.23
N ILE A 91 14.75 5.03 3.99
CA ILE A 91 15.14 5.45 2.65
C ILE A 91 16.66 5.44 2.56
N LEU A 92 17.16 4.79 1.54
CA LEU A 92 18.57 4.82 1.16
C LEU A 92 18.71 5.62 -0.12
N SER A 93 19.42 6.74 -0.06
CA SER A 93 19.67 7.56 -1.24
C SER A 93 20.91 7.08 -2.00
N SER A 94 21.05 7.52 -3.24
CA SER A 94 22.22 7.21 -4.07
C SER A 94 23.51 7.79 -3.51
N SER A 95 23.45 8.75 -2.59
CA SER A 95 24.61 9.28 -1.88
C SER A 95 25.04 8.43 -0.70
N GLY A 96 24.34 7.34 -0.39
CA GLY A 96 24.60 6.48 0.74
C GLY A 96 23.97 6.95 2.05
N GLU A 97 23.18 8.03 2.01
CA GLU A 97 22.47 8.54 3.17
C GLU A 97 21.25 7.67 3.47
N VAL A 98 21.05 7.30 4.73
CA VAL A 98 19.92 6.50 5.19
C VAL A 98 19.05 7.34 6.11
N LYS A 99 17.73 7.31 5.86
CA LYS A 99 16.73 7.98 6.69
C LYS A 99 15.66 7.00 7.14
N TYR A 100 15.18 7.19 8.35
CA TYR A 100 14.16 6.35 8.96
C TYR A 100 12.86 7.12 9.14
#